data_c0ffc5c8fbc6bff43200f04c2952d2ca
#
_entry.id   c0ffc5c8fbc6bff43200f04c2952d2ca
#
_cell.length_a   1.000
_cell.length_b   1.000
_cell.length_c   1.000
_cell.angle_alpha   90.00
_cell.angle_beta   90.00
_cell.angle_gamma   90.00
#
_symmetry.space_group_name_H-M   'P 1'
#
loop_
_entity.id
_entity.type
_entity.pdbx_description
1 polymer ?
#
loop_
_entity_poly.entity_id
_entity_poly.type
_entity_poly.pdbx_seq_one_letter_code
_entity_poly.pdbx_strand_id
1 'polypeptide(L)'
;MMINELKMTEIKPLSWTELEMLVNDLKKEHTNKGLTDVETKILKGVFDDKTYRDLAEEIRTEEQSIKNAASSLFKILSAQTDEKIGKSNLITALARYRDNSQTFDHNNKPQPQQSDKVFELVIEVDIDDLTPEKIDKINNLIQKIARDNTIKPIMKLKGSIRLFLEGSEDGLQRLADLHQSGELQALLNELKSDDIPEIIVKKAEFTTDAKVIEKAELIKAIREGTIDKTTLQQVDLSGADLRRANLRGANLSGAILKEANLSGAILKEANLSGAILRGAKLIQAILSGADLRRANLREANLGQADLWGANLRGANLSGANLRGANLSGAILSGAILSEADLSEADLSEADLRGAFLSLANLIEANLSWANLSGAFLSLANLRGAILSEANLSGADLRGADLRGANLSEANLSGAYLSGACLRGAYLSEADLSEADVENAIFIDATGITPEQKQDLIRRGAIFGDNSNDRSKVLV
;
A
#
# COMPACT_ATOMS: atom_id res chain seq x y z
N MET A 1 6.04 -18.44 43.39
CA MET A 1 7.38 -18.10 42.92
C MET A 1 7.87 -19.27 42.08
N MET A 2 7.56 -19.31 40.81
CA MET A 2 8.17 -20.18 39.80
C MET A 2 8.32 -19.34 38.54
N ILE A 3 9.55 -18.98 38.27
CA ILE A 3 9.97 -18.26 37.08
C ILE A 3 10.10 -19.32 35.98
N ASN A 4 9.23 -19.25 34.97
CA ASN A 4 9.39 -20.04 33.75
C ASN A 4 10.57 -19.51 32.97
N GLU A 5 11.67 -20.26 32.96
CA GLU A 5 12.77 -20.09 32.05
C GLU A 5 12.29 -20.28 30.62
N LEU A 6 12.25 -19.19 29.86
CA LEU A 6 12.17 -19.23 28.39
C LEU A 6 13.45 -19.95 27.92
N LYS A 7 13.32 -21.19 27.46
CA LYS A 7 14.37 -21.87 26.71
C LYS A 7 14.68 -21.05 25.45
N MET A 8 15.78 -20.31 25.50
CA MET A 8 16.42 -19.80 24.30
C MET A 8 16.83 -21.05 23.47
N THR A 9 16.20 -21.25 22.33
CA THR A 9 16.61 -22.26 21.35
C THR A 9 18.04 -21.90 20.92
N GLU A 10 19.02 -22.75 21.23
CA GLU A 10 20.41 -22.59 20.76
C GLU A 10 20.39 -22.61 19.23
N ILE A 11 20.81 -21.50 18.62
CA ILE A 11 20.95 -21.38 17.17
C ILE A 11 22.09 -22.30 16.74
N LYS A 12 21.76 -23.33 15.95
CA LYS A 12 22.77 -24.26 15.45
C LYS A 12 23.70 -23.54 14.45
N PRO A 13 25.01 -23.55 14.64
CA PRO A 13 25.94 -22.90 13.72
C PRO A 13 25.86 -23.54 12.31
N LEU A 14 25.99 -22.68 11.29
CA LEU A 14 26.03 -23.14 9.89
C LEU A 14 27.35 -23.85 9.60
N SER A 15 27.29 -24.96 8.89
CA SER A 15 28.46 -25.53 8.23
C SER A 15 28.88 -24.67 7.03
N TRP A 16 30.13 -24.85 6.56
CA TRP A 16 30.59 -24.12 5.37
C TRP A 16 29.68 -24.33 4.14
N THR A 17 29.32 -25.60 3.89
CA THR A 17 28.50 -25.95 2.73
C THR A 17 27.09 -25.30 2.81
N GLU A 18 26.48 -25.31 4.00
CA GLU A 18 25.18 -24.66 4.23
C GLU A 18 25.28 -23.16 4.02
N LEU A 19 26.32 -22.50 4.53
CA LEU A 19 26.57 -21.08 4.37
C LEU A 19 26.73 -20.69 2.89
N GLU A 20 27.57 -21.43 2.16
CA GLU A 20 27.85 -21.17 0.75
C GLU A 20 26.60 -21.33 -0.11
N MET A 21 25.83 -22.39 0.09
CA MET A 21 24.57 -22.64 -0.62
C MET A 21 23.56 -21.52 -0.34
N LEU A 22 23.32 -21.18 0.94
CA LEU A 22 22.37 -20.17 1.36
C LEU A 22 22.71 -18.80 0.78
N VAL A 23 23.98 -18.38 0.85
CA VAL A 23 24.41 -17.09 0.30
C VAL A 23 24.33 -17.06 -1.22
N ASN A 24 24.65 -18.17 -1.90
CA ASN A 24 24.54 -18.26 -3.34
C ASN A 24 23.09 -18.14 -3.82
N ASP A 25 22.15 -18.76 -3.10
CA ASP A 25 20.72 -18.69 -3.41
C ASP A 25 20.17 -17.28 -3.17
N LEU A 26 20.44 -16.68 -2.01
CA LEU A 26 20.06 -15.30 -1.70
C LEU A 26 20.61 -14.30 -2.72
N LYS A 27 21.84 -14.49 -3.18
CA LYS A 27 22.43 -13.63 -4.21
C LYS A 27 21.79 -13.85 -5.57
N LYS A 28 21.49 -15.09 -5.97
CA LYS A 28 20.79 -15.40 -7.22
C LYS A 28 19.41 -14.77 -7.25
N GLU A 29 18.66 -14.84 -6.14
CA GLU A 29 17.34 -14.19 -6.01
C GLU A 29 17.41 -12.68 -6.22
N HIS A 30 18.46 -12.04 -5.71
CA HIS A 30 18.62 -10.58 -5.80
C HIS A 30 19.18 -10.10 -7.15
N THR A 31 20.16 -10.82 -7.71
CA THR A 31 20.95 -10.32 -8.85
C THR A 31 20.79 -11.15 -10.13
N ASN A 32 20.09 -12.27 -10.06
CA ASN A 32 20.01 -13.28 -11.10
C ASN A 32 21.38 -13.91 -11.46
N LYS A 33 22.39 -13.79 -10.57
CA LYS A 33 23.75 -14.28 -10.72
C LYS A 33 24.21 -14.94 -9.43
N GLY A 34 24.88 -16.07 -9.55
CA GLY A 34 25.51 -16.76 -8.41
C GLY A 34 26.74 -16.02 -7.86
N LEU A 35 27.34 -16.61 -6.82
CA LEU A 35 28.59 -16.12 -6.26
C LEU A 35 29.71 -16.18 -7.31
N THR A 36 30.54 -15.13 -7.32
CA THR A 36 31.80 -15.14 -8.08
C THR A 36 32.89 -15.83 -7.24
N ASP A 37 33.98 -16.26 -7.91
CA ASP A 37 35.12 -16.89 -7.20
C ASP A 37 35.72 -15.98 -6.12
N VAL A 38 35.73 -14.67 -6.33
CA VAL A 38 36.23 -13.72 -5.34
C VAL A 38 35.30 -13.63 -4.14
N GLU A 39 33.98 -13.58 -4.36
CA GLU A 39 32.98 -13.53 -3.29
C GLU A 39 32.95 -14.81 -2.49
N THR A 40 33.11 -15.99 -3.14
CA THR A 40 33.23 -17.30 -2.48
C THR A 40 34.45 -17.32 -1.56
N LYS A 41 35.60 -16.80 -2.02
CA LYS A 41 36.81 -16.71 -1.22
C LYS A 41 36.68 -15.74 -0.04
N ILE A 42 36.00 -14.62 -0.26
CA ILE A 42 35.69 -13.67 0.82
C ILE A 42 34.77 -14.32 1.87
N LEU A 43 33.73 -15.00 1.42
CA LEU A 43 32.79 -15.69 2.30
C LEU A 43 33.51 -16.79 3.11
N LYS A 44 34.35 -17.58 2.45
CA LYS A 44 35.17 -18.60 3.11
C LYS A 44 36.14 -18.02 4.13
N GLY A 45 36.80 -16.93 3.77
CA GLY A 45 37.68 -16.24 4.68
C GLY A 45 36.97 -15.66 5.91
N VAL A 46 35.75 -15.11 5.74
CA VAL A 46 34.92 -14.66 6.87
C VAL A 46 34.50 -15.84 7.74
N PHE A 47 34.16 -16.97 7.15
CA PHE A 47 33.83 -18.20 7.87
C PHE A 47 35.02 -18.73 8.69
N ASP A 48 36.25 -18.66 8.13
CA ASP A 48 37.50 -19.08 8.76
C ASP A 48 38.13 -18.00 9.64
N ASP A 49 37.43 -16.90 9.92
CA ASP A 49 37.82 -15.74 10.73
C ASP A 49 39.13 -15.04 10.24
N LYS A 50 39.41 -15.09 8.94
CA LYS A 50 40.56 -14.40 8.32
C LYS A 50 40.30 -12.87 8.26
N THR A 51 41.37 -12.07 8.36
CA THR A 51 41.28 -10.62 8.12
C THR A 51 41.18 -10.31 6.62
N TYR A 52 40.69 -9.12 6.27
CA TYR A 52 40.67 -8.68 4.86
C TYR A 52 42.07 -8.54 4.27
N ARG A 53 43.08 -8.32 5.10
CA ARG A 53 44.47 -8.27 4.71
C ARG A 53 44.98 -9.65 4.32
N ASP A 54 44.70 -10.67 5.15
CA ASP A 54 45.09 -12.06 4.86
C ASP A 54 44.46 -12.57 3.56
N LEU A 55 43.20 -12.21 3.34
CA LEU A 55 42.47 -12.53 2.11
C LEU A 55 43.05 -11.80 0.88
N ALA A 56 43.44 -10.54 1.05
CA ALA A 56 44.06 -9.77 -0.02
C ALA A 56 45.41 -10.36 -0.46
N GLU A 57 46.23 -10.85 0.50
CA GLU A 57 47.47 -11.54 0.23
C GLU A 57 47.23 -12.88 -0.47
N GLU A 58 46.25 -13.67 -0.03
CA GLU A 58 45.90 -14.96 -0.61
C GLU A 58 45.37 -14.85 -2.04
N ILE A 59 44.54 -13.82 -2.33
CA ILE A 59 43.94 -13.59 -3.63
C ILE A 59 44.84 -12.75 -4.56
N ARG A 60 45.95 -12.21 -4.04
CA ARG A 60 46.90 -11.33 -4.74
C ARG A 60 46.22 -10.06 -5.26
N THR A 61 45.50 -9.36 -4.42
CA THR A 61 44.80 -8.10 -4.72
C THR A 61 44.97 -7.08 -3.59
N GLU A 62 44.44 -5.88 -3.77
CA GLU A 62 44.50 -4.84 -2.73
C GLU A 62 43.43 -5.08 -1.65
N GLU A 63 43.78 -4.82 -0.39
CA GLU A 63 42.87 -4.97 0.75
C GLU A 63 41.57 -4.14 0.57
N GLN A 64 41.67 -2.95 -0.05
CA GLN A 64 40.52 -2.10 -0.32
C GLN A 64 39.55 -2.75 -1.32
N SER A 65 40.05 -3.48 -2.30
CA SER A 65 39.22 -4.22 -3.26
C SER A 65 38.42 -5.34 -2.59
N ILE A 66 39.04 -6.06 -1.63
CA ILE A 66 38.34 -7.07 -0.82
C ILE A 66 37.26 -6.44 0.04
N LYS A 67 37.55 -5.30 0.72
CA LYS A 67 36.57 -4.56 1.52
C LYS A 67 35.37 -4.10 0.69
N ASN A 68 35.61 -3.61 -0.51
CA ASN A 68 34.56 -3.15 -1.42
C ASN A 68 33.66 -4.32 -1.88
N ALA A 69 34.25 -5.45 -2.27
CA ALA A 69 33.51 -6.63 -2.68
C ALA A 69 32.69 -7.23 -1.53
N ALA A 70 33.29 -7.33 -0.33
CA ALA A 70 32.60 -7.77 0.88
C ALA A 70 31.43 -6.85 1.24
N SER A 71 31.65 -5.52 1.19
CA SER A 71 30.58 -4.54 1.45
C SER A 71 29.42 -4.66 0.47
N SER A 72 29.70 -4.90 -0.81
CA SER A 72 28.67 -5.12 -1.83
C SER A 72 27.87 -6.39 -1.55
N LEU A 73 28.54 -7.51 -1.24
CA LEU A 73 27.88 -8.77 -0.91
C LEU A 73 27.02 -8.64 0.36
N PHE A 74 27.53 -8.01 1.41
CA PHE A 74 26.78 -7.84 2.66
C PHE A 74 25.56 -6.91 2.51
N LYS A 75 25.62 -5.93 1.61
CA LYS A 75 24.44 -5.12 1.27
C LYS A 75 23.33 -5.96 0.62
N ILE A 76 23.71 -6.84 -0.32
CA ILE A 76 22.78 -7.75 -0.97
C ILE A 76 22.12 -8.67 0.08
N LEU A 77 22.91 -9.28 0.95
CA LEU A 77 22.41 -10.16 1.99
C LEU A 77 21.53 -9.45 3.01
N SER A 78 21.90 -8.21 3.41
CA SER A 78 21.09 -7.40 4.31
C SER A 78 19.72 -7.06 3.72
N ALA A 79 19.64 -6.84 2.41
CA ALA A 79 18.40 -6.56 1.71
C ALA A 79 17.46 -7.79 1.61
N GLN A 80 18.02 -8.99 1.70
CA GLN A 80 17.26 -10.24 1.60
C GLN A 80 16.82 -10.79 2.97
N THR A 81 17.56 -10.47 4.03
CA THR A 81 17.35 -11.06 5.37
C THR A 81 16.66 -10.10 6.34
N ASP A 82 16.34 -8.87 5.93
CA ASP A 82 15.84 -7.77 6.79
C ASP A 82 16.74 -7.50 8.02
N GLU A 83 17.99 -7.97 8.00
CA GLU A 83 18.95 -7.78 9.07
C GLU A 83 20.22 -7.10 8.53
N LYS A 84 20.77 -6.13 9.27
CA LYS A 84 22.04 -5.50 8.88
C LYS A 84 23.18 -6.48 9.03
N ILE A 85 23.66 -7.02 7.91
CA ILE A 85 24.77 -7.99 7.84
C ILE A 85 26.10 -7.28 7.64
N GLY A 86 27.09 -7.75 8.38
CA GLY A 86 28.49 -7.36 8.29
C GLY A 86 29.41 -8.54 8.64
N LYS A 87 30.73 -8.34 8.54
CA LYS A 87 31.70 -9.41 8.79
C LYS A 87 31.51 -10.09 10.16
N SER A 88 31.24 -9.32 11.20
CA SER A 88 31.16 -9.80 12.59
C SER A 88 29.89 -10.60 12.92
N ASN A 89 28.83 -10.46 12.15
CA ASN A 89 27.55 -11.11 12.44
C ASN A 89 27.01 -11.98 11.28
N LEU A 90 27.77 -12.08 10.18
CA LEU A 90 27.32 -12.81 8.97
C LEU A 90 26.78 -14.21 9.29
N ILE A 91 27.57 -15.03 9.96
CA ILE A 91 27.24 -16.45 10.24
C ILE A 91 26.01 -16.52 11.16
N THR A 92 25.98 -15.70 12.20
CA THR A 92 24.87 -15.69 13.15
C THR A 92 23.59 -15.13 12.57
N ALA A 93 23.67 -14.09 11.73
CA ALA A 93 22.52 -13.52 11.02
C ALA A 93 21.91 -14.52 10.02
N LEU A 94 22.75 -15.17 9.24
CA LEU A 94 22.31 -16.18 8.27
C LEU A 94 21.85 -17.48 8.94
N ALA A 95 22.42 -17.86 10.09
CA ALA A 95 21.90 -18.99 10.87
C ALA A 95 20.49 -18.70 11.40
N ARG A 96 20.24 -17.48 11.89
CA ARG A 96 18.89 -17.02 12.27
C ARG A 96 17.95 -16.98 11.09
N TYR A 97 18.40 -16.49 9.93
CA TYR A 97 17.60 -16.50 8.70
C TYR A 97 17.23 -17.91 8.28
N ARG A 98 18.21 -18.85 8.25
CA ARG A 98 17.97 -20.28 8.01
C ARG A 98 16.95 -20.85 8.98
N ASP A 99 17.15 -20.65 10.29
CA ASP A 99 16.29 -21.23 11.32
C ASP A 99 14.88 -20.60 11.28
N ASN A 100 14.76 -19.32 10.95
CA ASN A 100 13.48 -18.66 10.69
C ASN A 100 12.84 -19.14 9.37
N SER A 101 13.62 -19.42 8.33
CA SER A 101 13.12 -19.99 7.08
C SER A 101 12.86 -21.50 7.20
N GLN A 102 13.61 -22.21 8.03
CA GLN A 102 13.41 -23.64 8.34
C GLN A 102 12.28 -23.88 9.36
N THR A 103 11.84 -22.90 10.13
CA THR A 103 10.53 -22.99 10.82
C THR A 103 9.37 -23.04 9.82
N PHE A 104 9.64 -22.77 8.53
CA PHE A 104 8.74 -23.08 7.42
C PHE A 104 9.03 -24.44 6.77
N ASP A 105 10.15 -25.13 7.09
CA ASP A 105 10.58 -26.35 6.37
C ASP A 105 11.01 -27.49 7.31
N HIS A 106 10.56 -27.52 8.56
CA HIS A 106 10.78 -28.64 9.45
C HIS A 106 9.50 -29.36 9.78
N ASN A 107 9.18 -30.32 8.92
CA ASN A 107 8.90 -31.67 9.37
C ASN A 107 8.88 -32.61 8.17
N ASN A 108 9.97 -33.38 8.00
CA ASN A 108 9.88 -34.72 7.41
C ASN A 108 9.28 -35.70 8.45
N LYS A 109 8.14 -35.33 9.02
CA LYS A 109 6.97 -36.19 9.27
C LYS A 109 6.14 -36.04 8.00
N PRO A 110 5.36 -37.06 7.57
CA PRO A 110 4.41 -36.83 6.49
C PRO A 110 3.66 -35.55 6.85
N GLN A 111 3.92 -34.46 6.10
CA GLN A 111 3.09 -33.26 6.21
C GLN A 111 1.67 -33.78 6.08
N PRO A 112 0.71 -33.40 6.94
CA PRO A 112 -0.66 -33.55 6.58
C PRO A 112 -0.74 -32.89 5.22
N GLN A 113 -1.02 -33.67 4.17
CA GLN A 113 -1.20 -33.19 2.81
C GLN A 113 -2.11 -31.99 2.95
N GLN A 114 -1.59 -30.78 2.73
CA GLN A 114 -2.42 -29.58 2.65
C GLN A 114 -3.42 -29.95 1.56
N SER A 115 -4.66 -30.22 1.94
CA SER A 115 -5.63 -30.74 1.01
C SER A 115 -5.82 -29.69 -0.07
N ASP A 116 -5.70 -30.08 -1.33
CA ASP A 116 -6.04 -29.25 -2.49
C ASP A 116 -7.54 -28.84 -2.48
N LYS A 117 -8.23 -29.19 -1.41
CA LYS A 117 -9.64 -28.93 -1.15
C LYS A 117 -9.81 -27.55 -0.55
N VAL A 118 -10.55 -26.71 -1.23
CA VAL A 118 -10.93 -25.38 -0.75
C VAL A 118 -12.22 -25.52 0.09
N PHE A 119 -12.21 -24.96 1.30
CA PHE A 119 -13.35 -24.97 2.19
C PHE A 119 -14.19 -23.71 2.01
N GLU A 120 -15.48 -23.86 1.77
CA GLU A 120 -16.44 -22.76 1.64
C GLU A 120 -17.26 -22.61 2.93
N LEU A 121 -17.14 -21.48 3.59
CA LEU A 121 -17.95 -21.06 4.71
C LEU A 121 -18.84 -19.90 4.26
N VAL A 122 -20.15 -20.10 4.22
CA VAL A 122 -21.13 -19.06 3.89
C VAL A 122 -21.78 -18.60 5.18
N ILE A 123 -21.55 -17.33 5.53
CA ILE A 123 -22.18 -16.70 6.69
C ILE A 123 -23.06 -15.54 6.21
N GLU A 124 -24.24 -15.42 6.78
CA GLU A 124 -25.11 -14.27 6.66
C GLU A 124 -24.87 -13.36 7.86
N VAL A 125 -24.59 -12.12 7.60
CA VAL A 125 -24.32 -11.09 8.60
C VAL A 125 -24.71 -9.74 8.02
N ASP A 126 -25.18 -8.82 8.85
CA ASP A 126 -25.49 -7.46 8.40
C ASP A 126 -24.20 -6.78 7.90
N ILE A 127 -24.19 -6.42 6.60
CA ILE A 127 -23.01 -5.93 5.91
C ILE A 127 -22.65 -4.51 6.37
N ASP A 128 -23.64 -3.71 6.75
CA ASP A 128 -23.45 -2.32 7.16
C ASP A 128 -22.69 -2.23 8.51
N ASP A 129 -22.73 -3.31 9.30
CA ASP A 129 -22.03 -3.42 10.57
C ASP A 129 -20.61 -4.02 10.49
N LEU A 130 -20.13 -4.44 9.31
CA LEU A 130 -18.87 -5.16 9.15
C LEU A 130 -17.66 -4.26 8.89
N THR A 131 -17.02 -3.82 9.94
CA THR A 131 -15.67 -3.22 9.85
C THR A 131 -14.59 -4.29 9.62
N PRO A 132 -13.40 -3.92 9.07
CA PRO A 132 -12.27 -4.83 8.95
C PRO A 132 -11.89 -5.53 10.25
N GLU A 133 -11.94 -4.82 11.38
CA GLU A 133 -11.65 -5.35 12.71
C GLU A 133 -12.65 -6.43 13.14
N LYS A 134 -13.95 -6.25 12.82
CA LYS A 134 -14.98 -7.26 13.10
C LYS A 134 -14.77 -8.53 12.27
N ILE A 135 -14.30 -8.40 11.03
CA ILE A 135 -13.95 -9.55 10.18
C ILE A 135 -12.78 -10.33 10.77
N ASP A 136 -11.73 -9.65 11.24
CA ASP A 136 -10.60 -10.31 11.89
C ASP A 136 -11.02 -11.03 13.18
N LYS A 137 -11.95 -10.45 13.95
CA LYS A 137 -12.54 -11.11 15.12
C LYS A 137 -13.33 -12.37 14.72
N ILE A 138 -14.11 -12.32 13.64
CA ILE A 138 -14.83 -13.48 13.11
C ILE A 138 -13.84 -14.57 12.69
N ASN A 139 -12.76 -14.23 11.99
CA ASN A 139 -11.73 -15.19 11.60
C ASN A 139 -11.06 -15.83 12.82
N ASN A 140 -10.72 -15.04 13.85
CA ASN A 140 -10.16 -15.56 15.10
C ASN A 140 -11.14 -16.51 15.82
N LEU A 141 -12.44 -16.21 15.76
CA LEU A 141 -13.47 -17.06 16.31
C LEU A 141 -13.56 -18.40 15.56
N ILE A 142 -13.52 -18.37 14.23
CA ILE A 142 -13.51 -19.56 13.39
C ILE A 142 -12.27 -20.43 13.71
N GLN A 143 -11.09 -19.84 13.82
CA GLN A 143 -9.87 -20.54 14.23
C GLN A 143 -10.00 -21.23 15.57
N LYS A 144 -10.59 -20.55 16.55
CA LYS A 144 -10.82 -21.08 17.90
C LYS A 144 -11.78 -22.27 17.89
N ILE A 145 -12.88 -22.19 17.14
CA ILE A 145 -13.87 -23.26 17.00
C ILE A 145 -13.26 -24.46 16.28
N ALA A 146 -12.53 -24.24 15.21
CA ALA A 146 -11.82 -25.27 14.45
C ALA A 146 -10.66 -25.90 15.24
N ARG A 147 -10.20 -25.24 16.33
CA ARG A 147 -8.96 -25.57 17.05
C ARG A 147 -7.73 -25.59 16.14
N ASP A 148 -7.72 -24.68 15.17
CA ASP A 148 -6.67 -24.57 14.16
C ASP A 148 -6.38 -23.09 13.86
N ASN A 149 -5.23 -22.61 14.31
CA ASN A 149 -4.76 -21.25 14.12
C ASN A 149 -4.17 -21.00 12.73
N THR A 150 -4.03 -22.05 11.91
CA THR A 150 -3.56 -21.94 10.52
C THR A 150 -4.69 -21.58 9.57
N ILE A 151 -5.96 -21.73 9.98
CA ILE A 151 -7.12 -21.37 9.16
C ILE A 151 -7.09 -19.87 8.86
N LYS A 152 -7.14 -19.53 7.58
CA LYS A 152 -7.21 -18.17 7.10
C LYS A 152 -8.02 -18.07 5.81
N PRO A 153 -8.65 -16.91 5.56
CA PRO A 153 -9.38 -16.72 4.31
C PRO A 153 -8.41 -16.60 3.13
N ILE A 154 -8.71 -17.29 2.04
CA ILE A 154 -8.04 -17.14 0.75
C ILE A 154 -8.69 -16.01 -0.04
N MET A 155 -10.01 -15.96 -0.03
CA MET A 155 -10.81 -14.94 -0.70
C MET A 155 -12.16 -14.74 -0.03
N LYS A 156 -12.80 -13.59 -0.32
CA LYS A 156 -14.12 -13.22 0.16
C LYS A 156 -14.97 -12.68 -0.96
N LEU A 157 -16.22 -13.10 -1.06
CA LEU A 157 -17.17 -12.58 -2.04
C LEU A 157 -18.34 -11.88 -1.34
N LYS A 158 -18.86 -10.81 -1.96
CA LYS A 158 -20.03 -10.06 -1.46
C LYS A 158 -21.35 -10.79 -1.75
N GLY A 159 -22.33 -10.50 -0.90
CA GLY A 159 -23.71 -10.99 -1.03
C GLY A 159 -24.21 -11.57 0.30
N SER A 160 -24.03 -12.77 0.60
CA SER A 160 -23.76 -13.40 1.89
C SER A 160 -22.25 -13.49 1.96
N ILE A 161 -21.62 -13.33 3.13
CA ILE A 161 -20.16 -13.41 3.20
C ILE A 161 -19.78 -14.85 2.89
N ARG A 162 -19.23 -15.07 1.71
CA ARG A 162 -18.61 -16.34 1.35
C ARG A 162 -17.13 -16.24 1.64
N LEU A 163 -16.67 -16.98 2.64
CA LEU A 163 -15.27 -17.11 2.97
C LEU A 163 -14.77 -18.44 2.38
N PHE A 164 -13.73 -18.36 1.59
CA PHE A 164 -13.00 -19.55 1.17
C PHE A 164 -11.78 -19.66 2.04
N LEU A 165 -11.67 -20.77 2.79
CA LEU A 165 -10.70 -20.96 3.84
C LEU A 165 -9.64 -21.98 3.41
N GLU A 166 -8.39 -21.72 3.80
CA GLU A 166 -7.30 -22.69 3.84
C GLU A 166 -6.94 -22.96 5.29
N GLY A 167 -6.40 -24.15 5.58
CA GLY A 167 -6.02 -24.57 6.92
C GLY A 167 -5.66 -26.04 6.93
N SER A 168 -5.50 -26.64 8.10
CA SER A 168 -5.34 -28.09 8.20
C SER A 168 -6.62 -28.81 7.78
N GLU A 169 -6.50 -30.00 7.20
CA GLU A 169 -7.66 -30.81 6.82
C GLU A 169 -8.53 -31.14 8.03
N ASP A 170 -7.90 -31.45 9.16
CA ASP A 170 -8.60 -31.74 10.42
C ASP A 170 -9.40 -30.54 10.95
N GLY A 171 -8.83 -29.32 10.88
CA GLY A 171 -9.52 -28.11 11.32
C GLY A 171 -10.71 -27.75 10.43
N LEU A 172 -10.54 -27.85 9.11
CA LEU A 172 -11.60 -27.60 8.15
C LEU A 172 -12.71 -28.68 8.22
N GLN A 173 -12.32 -29.96 8.35
CA GLN A 173 -13.28 -31.05 8.53
C GLN A 173 -14.10 -30.86 9.82
N ARG A 174 -13.45 -30.45 10.91
CA ARG A 174 -14.14 -30.14 12.15
C ARG A 174 -15.22 -29.06 11.95
N LEU A 175 -14.98 -28.02 11.18
CA LEU A 175 -15.99 -27.00 10.85
C LEU A 175 -17.16 -27.61 10.09
N ALA A 176 -16.90 -28.51 9.13
CA ALA A 176 -17.93 -29.22 8.38
C ALA A 176 -18.80 -30.09 9.30
N ASP A 177 -18.17 -30.89 10.16
CA ASP A 177 -18.84 -31.81 11.08
C ASP A 177 -19.71 -31.03 12.08
N LEU A 178 -19.18 -29.92 12.65
CA LEU A 178 -19.92 -29.05 13.55
C LEU A 178 -21.11 -28.35 12.86
N HIS A 179 -20.98 -28.04 11.58
CA HIS A 179 -22.10 -27.49 10.80
C HIS A 179 -23.17 -28.56 10.56
N GLN A 180 -22.75 -29.75 10.19
CA GLN A 180 -23.65 -30.87 9.91
C GLN A 180 -24.42 -31.32 11.18
N SER A 181 -23.78 -31.26 12.37
CA SER A 181 -24.44 -31.54 13.64
C SER A 181 -25.32 -30.37 14.14
N GLY A 182 -25.22 -29.18 13.55
CA GLY A 182 -25.89 -27.96 14.02
C GLY A 182 -25.17 -27.24 15.17
N GLU A 183 -24.05 -27.78 15.67
CA GLU A 183 -23.31 -27.21 16.79
C GLU A 183 -22.51 -25.97 16.43
N LEU A 184 -22.12 -25.80 15.14
CA LEU A 184 -21.29 -24.65 14.69
C LEU A 184 -21.98 -23.32 15.00
N GLN A 185 -23.27 -23.22 14.73
CA GLN A 185 -24.06 -22.02 15.00
C GLN A 185 -24.14 -21.72 16.50
N ALA A 186 -24.35 -22.75 17.34
CA ALA A 186 -24.41 -22.60 18.78
C ALA A 186 -23.07 -22.09 19.34
N LEU A 187 -21.94 -22.67 18.91
CA LEU A 187 -20.60 -22.27 19.32
C LEU A 187 -20.26 -20.83 18.88
N LEU A 188 -20.67 -20.44 17.68
CA LEU A 188 -20.49 -19.06 17.20
C LEU A 188 -21.27 -18.09 18.09
N ASN A 189 -22.50 -18.41 18.45
CA ASN A 189 -23.32 -17.56 19.32
C ASN A 189 -22.80 -17.48 20.75
N GLU A 190 -22.26 -18.59 21.27
CA GLU A 190 -21.70 -18.66 22.63
C GLU A 190 -20.37 -17.91 22.76
N LEU A 191 -19.52 -18.02 21.76
CA LEU A 191 -18.14 -17.51 21.82
C LEU A 191 -17.96 -16.12 21.22
N LYS A 192 -18.97 -15.56 20.54
CA LYS A 192 -18.89 -14.21 19.98
C LYS A 192 -18.87 -13.15 21.07
N SER A 193 -18.16 -12.07 20.87
CA SER A 193 -18.23 -10.87 21.71
C SER A 193 -19.42 -9.98 21.29
N ASP A 194 -19.91 -9.15 22.21
CA ASP A 194 -21.10 -8.31 22.00
C ASP A 194 -20.96 -7.32 20.83
N ASP A 195 -19.73 -7.00 20.44
CA ASP A 195 -19.43 -6.12 19.31
C ASP A 195 -19.38 -6.83 17.94
N ILE A 196 -19.52 -8.17 17.92
CA ILE A 196 -19.66 -8.94 16.68
C ILE A 196 -21.16 -9.03 16.34
N PRO A 197 -21.59 -8.66 15.11
CA PRO A 197 -22.99 -8.76 14.70
C PRO A 197 -23.47 -10.21 14.73
N GLU A 198 -24.78 -10.40 14.66
CA GLU A 198 -25.36 -11.73 14.54
C GLU A 198 -24.86 -12.43 13.29
N ILE A 199 -24.36 -13.65 13.44
CA ILE A 199 -23.81 -14.47 12.36
C ILE A 199 -24.70 -15.69 12.19
N ILE A 200 -25.20 -15.90 10.97
CA ILE A 200 -25.96 -17.10 10.62
C ILE A 200 -25.13 -17.92 9.62
N VAL A 201 -24.78 -19.15 9.99
CA VAL A 201 -24.05 -20.05 9.09
C VAL A 201 -25.03 -20.70 8.13
N LYS A 202 -24.82 -20.46 6.84
CA LYS A 202 -25.64 -21.05 5.74
C LYS A 202 -24.97 -22.28 5.14
N LYS A 203 -23.64 -22.33 5.15
CA LYS A 203 -22.86 -23.40 4.52
C LYS A 203 -21.49 -23.52 5.18
N ALA A 204 -21.02 -24.72 5.39
CA ALA A 204 -19.65 -25.01 5.82
C ALA A 204 -19.24 -26.37 5.25
N GLU A 205 -18.64 -26.38 4.06
CA GLU A 205 -18.25 -27.63 3.37
C GLU A 205 -17.10 -27.40 2.38
N PHE A 206 -16.47 -28.47 1.95
CA PHE A 206 -15.48 -28.41 0.87
C PHE A 206 -16.18 -28.14 -0.47
N THR A 207 -15.70 -27.14 -1.21
CA THR A 207 -16.25 -26.81 -2.52
C THR A 207 -15.78 -27.77 -3.60
N THR A 208 -16.68 -28.06 -4.55
CA THR A 208 -16.36 -28.82 -5.76
C THR A 208 -16.37 -27.94 -7.02
N ASP A 209 -16.55 -26.62 -6.84
CA ASP A 209 -16.52 -25.67 -7.97
C ASP A 209 -15.08 -25.51 -8.50
N ALA A 210 -14.82 -26.09 -9.66
CA ALA A 210 -13.50 -26.07 -10.29
C ALA A 210 -12.94 -24.65 -10.50
N LYS A 211 -13.78 -23.65 -10.81
CA LYS A 211 -13.33 -22.25 -10.96
C LYS A 211 -12.90 -21.63 -9.65
N VAL A 212 -13.56 -22.00 -8.57
CA VAL A 212 -13.21 -21.53 -7.22
C VAL A 212 -11.88 -22.15 -6.79
N ILE A 213 -11.70 -23.45 -7.05
CA ILE A 213 -10.46 -24.18 -6.73
C ILE A 213 -9.31 -23.59 -7.53
N GLU A 214 -9.43 -23.44 -8.85
CA GLU A 214 -8.40 -22.85 -9.72
C GLU A 214 -8.00 -21.44 -9.26
N LYS A 215 -8.98 -20.61 -8.89
CA LYS A 215 -8.73 -19.28 -8.37
C LYS A 215 -8.00 -19.31 -7.01
N ALA A 216 -8.39 -20.22 -6.13
CA ALA A 216 -7.74 -20.38 -4.82
C ALA A 216 -6.29 -20.84 -4.97
N GLU A 217 -6.01 -21.78 -5.87
CA GLU A 217 -4.65 -22.24 -6.20
C GLU A 217 -3.81 -21.09 -6.78
N LEU A 218 -4.39 -20.29 -7.69
CA LEU A 218 -3.72 -19.11 -8.22
C LEU A 218 -3.35 -18.11 -7.11
N ILE A 219 -4.28 -17.81 -6.19
CA ILE A 219 -4.02 -16.91 -5.05
C ILE A 219 -2.92 -17.46 -4.16
N LYS A 220 -2.93 -18.77 -3.88
CA LYS A 220 -1.90 -19.46 -3.10
C LYS A 220 -0.53 -19.35 -3.80
N ALA A 221 -0.44 -19.66 -5.09
CA ALA A 221 0.78 -19.55 -5.88
C ALA A 221 1.35 -18.11 -5.92
N ILE A 222 0.47 -17.08 -5.97
CA ILE A 222 0.88 -15.67 -5.87
C ILE A 222 1.47 -15.37 -4.49
N ARG A 223 0.83 -15.84 -3.42
CA ARG A 223 1.28 -15.60 -2.02
C ARG A 223 2.60 -16.28 -1.73
N GLU A 224 2.81 -17.50 -2.24
CA GLU A 224 4.03 -18.29 -2.12
C GLU A 224 5.14 -17.82 -3.09
N GLY A 225 4.80 -16.97 -4.06
CA GLY A 225 5.74 -16.47 -5.05
C GLY A 225 6.17 -17.49 -6.10
N THR A 226 5.42 -18.60 -6.24
CA THR A 226 5.72 -19.70 -7.18
C THR A 226 5.19 -19.45 -8.59
N ILE A 227 4.34 -18.42 -8.78
CA ILE A 227 3.72 -18.09 -10.08
C ILE A 227 4.66 -17.28 -10.97
N ASP A 228 4.59 -17.49 -12.27
CA ASP A 228 5.14 -16.56 -13.25
C ASP A 228 4.30 -15.27 -13.27
N LYS A 229 4.86 -14.21 -12.72
CA LYS A 229 4.20 -12.91 -12.58
C LYS A 229 3.88 -12.24 -13.92
N THR A 230 4.45 -12.70 -15.04
CA THR A 230 4.18 -12.17 -16.38
C THR A 230 2.85 -12.68 -16.95
N THR A 231 2.25 -13.72 -16.36
CA THR A 231 1.04 -14.39 -16.85
C THR A 231 -0.25 -13.93 -16.16
N LEU A 232 -0.19 -12.94 -15.26
CA LEU A 232 -1.32 -12.47 -14.45
C LEU A 232 -2.25 -11.47 -15.16
N GLN A 233 -2.20 -11.38 -16.49
CA GLN A 233 -3.05 -10.49 -17.27
C GLN A 233 -4.50 -10.96 -17.23
N GLN A 234 -5.44 -10.03 -17.08
CA GLN A 234 -6.88 -10.28 -17.15
C GLN A 234 -7.41 -11.35 -16.16
N VAL A 235 -6.61 -11.82 -15.22
CA VAL A 235 -7.04 -12.82 -14.22
C VAL A 235 -8.09 -12.25 -13.27
N ASP A 236 -9.00 -13.10 -12.82
CA ASP A 236 -9.95 -12.73 -11.76
C ASP A 236 -9.38 -13.05 -10.37
N LEU A 237 -8.97 -12.00 -9.68
CA LEU A 237 -8.50 -12.01 -8.29
C LEU A 237 -9.46 -11.22 -7.38
N SER A 238 -10.75 -11.09 -7.79
CA SER A 238 -11.73 -10.38 -6.97
C SER A 238 -11.87 -11.02 -5.58
N GLY A 239 -11.85 -10.20 -4.54
CA GLY A 239 -11.93 -10.62 -3.15
C GLY A 239 -10.72 -11.39 -2.62
N ALA A 240 -9.65 -11.57 -3.40
CA ALA A 240 -8.45 -12.31 -3.01
C ALA A 240 -7.75 -11.68 -1.81
N ASP A 241 -7.25 -12.50 -0.91
CA ASP A 241 -6.33 -12.07 0.14
C ASP A 241 -4.88 -12.16 -0.37
N LEU A 242 -4.34 -11.02 -0.77
CA LEU A 242 -2.99 -10.86 -1.31
C LEU A 242 -2.14 -9.95 -0.39
N ARG A 243 -2.46 -9.93 0.90
CA ARG A 243 -1.71 -9.13 1.88
C ARG A 243 -0.22 -9.50 1.84
N ARG A 244 0.63 -8.47 1.75
CA ARG A 244 2.09 -8.60 1.71
C ARG A 244 2.62 -9.46 0.55
N ALA A 245 1.79 -9.81 -0.44
CA ALA A 245 2.24 -10.56 -1.61
C ALA A 245 3.33 -9.79 -2.37
N ASN A 246 4.35 -10.49 -2.83
CA ASN A 246 5.38 -9.91 -3.67
C ASN A 246 4.97 -9.99 -5.15
N LEU A 247 4.39 -8.91 -5.64
CA LEU A 247 3.95 -8.73 -7.03
C LEU A 247 4.82 -7.71 -7.78
N ARG A 248 6.07 -7.52 -7.34
CA ARG A 248 7.01 -6.61 -8.02
C ARG A 248 7.17 -6.99 -9.48
N GLY A 249 7.01 -5.99 -10.37
CA GLY A 249 7.11 -6.15 -11.82
C GLY A 249 6.05 -7.05 -12.45
N ALA A 250 5.03 -7.48 -11.69
CA ALA A 250 3.98 -8.36 -12.19
C ALA A 250 3.16 -7.69 -13.30
N ASN A 251 2.75 -8.48 -14.30
CA ASN A 251 1.82 -8.01 -15.31
C ASN A 251 0.37 -8.33 -14.92
N LEU A 252 -0.28 -7.38 -14.30
CA LEU A 252 -1.68 -7.42 -13.86
C LEU A 252 -2.58 -6.57 -14.75
N SER A 253 -2.16 -6.32 -16.01
CA SER A 253 -2.94 -5.50 -16.93
C SER A 253 -4.33 -6.09 -17.16
N GLY A 254 -5.37 -5.27 -16.97
CA GLY A 254 -6.78 -5.69 -17.07
C GLY A 254 -7.24 -6.70 -16.02
N ALA A 255 -6.43 -7.04 -15.01
CA ALA A 255 -6.82 -7.97 -13.95
C ALA A 255 -8.01 -7.43 -13.13
N ILE A 256 -8.87 -8.34 -12.65
CA ILE A 256 -10.00 -8.01 -11.79
C ILE A 256 -9.61 -8.22 -10.34
N LEU A 257 -9.31 -7.11 -9.66
CA LEU A 257 -8.89 -7.06 -8.24
C LEU A 257 -9.95 -6.39 -7.36
N LYS A 258 -11.21 -6.43 -7.80
CA LYS A 258 -12.34 -5.83 -7.06
C LYS A 258 -12.38 -6.36 -5.63
N GLU A 259 -12.36 -5.45 -4.63
CA GLU A 259 -12.42 -5.79 -3.21
C GLU A 259 -11.28 -6.71 -2.70
N ALA A 260 -10.24 -6.94 -3.51
CA ALA A 260 -9.06 -7.67 -3.08
C ALA A 260 -8.33 -6.96 -1.93
N ASN A 261 -7.71 -7.73 -1.05
CA ASN A 261 -6.88 -7.19 0.01
C ASN A 261 -5.39 -7.29 -0.39
N LEU A 262 -4.83 -6.16 -0.78
CA LEU A 262 -3.44 -5.97 -1.18
C LEU A 262 -2.66 -5.15 -0.13
N SER A 263 -3.14 -5.09 1.13
CA SER A 263 -2.49 -4.29 2.16
C SER A 263 -1.05 -4.76 2.39
N GLY A 264 -0.10 -3.82 2.32
CA GLY A 264 1.33 -4.09 2.41
C GLY A 264 1.93 -4.89 1.25
N ALA A 265 1.18 -5.13 0.16
CA ALA A 265 1.71 -5.84 -1.02
C ALA A 265 2.78 -5.01 -1.74
N ILE A 266 3.76 -5.70 -2.31
CA ILE A 266 4.84 -5.08 -3.10
C ILE A 266 4.46 -5.14 -4.57
N LEU A 267 3.98 -4.01 -5.10
CA LEU A 267 3.56 -3.83 -6.49
C LEU A 267 4.49 -2.87 -7.25
N LYS A 268 5.72 -2.68 -6.73
CA LYS A 268 6.71 -1.81 -7.34
C LYS A 268 6.93 -2.19 -8.80
N GLU A 269 6.85 -1.20 -9.70
CA GLU A 269 7.06 -1.37 -11.15
C GLU A 269 6.06 -2.36 -11.81
N ALA A 270 4.96 -2.73 -11.13
CA ALA A 270 3.95 -3.62 -11.70
C ALA A 270 3.10 -2.92 -12.77
N ASN A 271 2.66 -3.67 -13.77
CA ASN A 271 1.71 -3.19 -14.77
C ASN A 271 0.27 -3.52 -14.32
N LEU A 272 -0.45 -2.53 -13.87
CA LEU A 272 -1.87 -2.56 -13.47
C LEU A 272 -2.75 -1.79 -14.46
N SER A 273 -2.25 -1.53 -15.68
CA SER A 273 -2.98 -0.72 -16.65
C SER A 273 -4.36 -1.34 -16.98
N GLY A 274 -5.40 -0.54 -16.85
CA GLY A 274 -6.78 -0.98 -17.06
C GLY A 274 -7.31 -1.97 -16.01
N ALA A 275 -6.58 -2.27 -14.95
CA ALA A 275 -7.04 -3.18 -13.89
C ALA A 275 -8.25 -2.63 -13.14
N ILE A 276 -9.11 -3.52 -12.63
CA ILE A 276 -10.31 -3.18 -11.87
C ILE A 276 -10.02 -3.40 -10.38
N LEU A 277 -9.70 -2.32 -9.67
CA LEU A 277 -9.34 -2.29 -8.25
C LEU A 277 -10.44 -1.66 -7.37
N ARG A 278 -11.67 -1.61 -7.89
CA ARG A 278 -12.77 -0.98 -7.15
C ARG A 278 -12.94 -1.57 -5.75
N GLY A 279 -12.92 -0.72 -4.71
CA GLY A 279 -13.05 -1.14 -3.32
C GLY A 279 -11.90 -2.00 -2.79
N ALA A 280 -10.79 -2.13 -3.54
CA ALA A 280 -9.61 -2.87 -3.09
C ALA A 280 -8.94 -2.18 -1.89
N LYS A 281 -8.31 -2.98 -1.02
CA LYS A 281 -7.52 -2.49 0.11
C LYS A 281 -6.04 -2.52 -0.27
N LEU A 282 -5.43 -1.34 -0.36
CA LEU A 282 -4.03 -1.14 -0.73
C LEU A 282 -3.28 -0.34 0.37
N ILE A 283 -3.77 -0.44 1.62
CA ILE A 283 -3.17 0.28 2.75
C ILE A 283 -1.69 -0.11 2.85
N GLN A 284 -0.80 0.90 2.87
CA GLN A 284 0.65 0.72 2.95
C GLN A 284 1.24 -0.17 1.83
N ALA A 285 0.54 -0.33 0.70
CA ALA A 285 1.07 -1.04 -0.44
C ALA A 285 2.19 -0.22 -1.12
N ILE A 286 3.18 -0.91 -1.67
CA ILE A 286 4.31 -0.29 -2.39
C ILE A 286 4.02 -0.35 -3.88
N LEU A 287 3.61 0.77 -4.47
CA LEU A 287 3.24 0.94 -5.88
C LEU A 287 4.21 1.86 -6.62
N SER A 288 5.40 2.12 -6.05
CA SER A 288 6.35 3.04 -6.65
C SER A 288 6.72 2.62 -8.08
N GLY A 289 6.59 3.56 -9.02
CA GLY A 289 6.81 3.33 -10.45
C GLY A 289 5.81 2.40 -11.14
N ALA A 290 4.72 2.02 -10.49
CA ALA A 290 3.70 1.15 -11.09
C ALA A 290 2.92 1.86 -12.22
N ASP A 291 2.52 1.10 -13.23
CA ASP A 291 1.63 1.57 -14.30
C ASP A 291 0.17 1.30 -13.96
N LEU A 292 -0.55 2.33 -13.54
CA LEU A 292 -1.97 2.32 -13.20
C LEU A 292 -2.82 3.07 -14.23
N ARG A 293 -2.31 3.28 -15.44
CA ARG A 293 -3.06 4.01 -16.48
C ARG A 293 -4.44 3.42 -16.70
N ARG A 294 -5.46 4.28 -16.66
CA ARG A 294 -6.87 3.90 -16.85
C ARG A 294 -7.37 2.81 -15.89
N ALA A 295 -6.67 2.53 -14.81
CA ALA A 295 -7.13 1.61 -13.77
C ALA A 295 -8.38 2.17 -13.06
N ASN A 296 -9.28 1.30 -12.63
CA ASN A 296 -10.46 1.67 -11.86
C ASN A 296 -10.19 1.41 -10.36
N LEU A 297 -9.84 2.47 -9.64
CA LEU A 297 -9.55 2.49 -8.21
C LEU A 297 -10.70 3.13 -7.39
N ARG A 298 -11.88 3.23 -7.99
CA ARG A 298 -13.04 3.84 -7.31
C ARG A 298 -13.27 3.21 -5.93
N GLU A 299 -13.44 4.06 -4.90
CA GLU A 299 -13.68 3.62 -3.53
C GLU A 299 -12.55 2.72 -2.95
N ALA A 300 -11.38 2.65 -3.58
CA ALA A 300 -10.25 1.90 -3.07
C ALA A 300 -9.61 2.58 -1.85
N ASN A 301 -9.01 1.79 -0.96
CA ASN A 301 -8.29 2.33 0.20
C ASN A 301 -6.77 2.22 -0.03
N LEU A 302 -6.14 3.34 -0.32
CA LEU A 302 -4.70 3.51 -0.54
C LEU A 302 -4.03 4.31 0.60
N GLY A 303 -4.63 4.33 1.78
CA GLY A 303 -4.08 5.08 2.92
C GLY A 303 -2.62 4.70 3.18
N GLN A 304 -1.74 5.70 3.25
CA GLN A 304 -0.29 5.53 3.45
C GLN A 304 0.41 4.65 2.39
N ALA A 305 -0.18 4.44 1.21
CA ALA A 305 0.47 3.71 0.12
C ALA A 305 1.60 4.54 -0.49
N ASP A 306 2.66 3.87 -0.96
CA ASP A 306 3.74 4.48 -1.71
C ASP A 306 3.47 4.39 -3.22
N LEU A 307 3.11 5.51 -3.82
CA LEU A 307 2.82 5.70 -5.25
C LEU A 307 3.87 6.61 -5.92
N TRP A 308 5.06 6.73 -5.31
CA TRP A 308 6.14 7.56 -5.85
C TRP A 308 6.38 7.27 -7.34
N GLY A 309 6.30 8.30 -8.18
CA GLY A 309 6.53 8.19 -9.63
C GLY A 309 5.58 7.23 -10.36
N ALA A 310 4.47 6.80 -9.74
CA ALA A 310 3.49 5.93 -10.40
C ALA A 310 2.75 6.63 -11.52
N ASN A 311 2.36 5.90 -12.56
CA ASN A 311 1.59 6.43 -13.67
C ASN A 311 0.09 6.13 -13.52
N LEU A 312 -0.66 7.13 -13.07
CA LEU A 312 -2.11 7.08 -12.85
C LEU A 312 -2.89 7.84 -13.95
N ARG A 313 -2.29 8.09 -15.11
CA ARG A 313 -2.92 8.87 -16.17
C ARG A 313 -4.30 8.29 -16.54
N GLY A 314 -5.34 9.13 -16.39
CA GLY A 314 -6.72 8.76 -16.70
C GLY A 314 -7.29 7.67 -15.80
N ALA A 315 -6.66 7.36 -14.67
CA ALA A 315 -7.21 6.44 -13.68
C ALA A 315 -8.45 7.01 -12.99
N ASN A 316 -9.37 6.15 -12.56
CA ASN A 316 -10.53 6.54 -11.78
C ASN A 316 -10.30 6.23 -10.29
N LEU A 317 -10.10 7.28 -9.49
CA LEU A 317 -9.90 7.24 -8.04
C LEU A 317 -11.07 7.92 -7.30
N SER A 318 -12.24 8.07 -7.93
CA SER A 318 -13.37 8.75 -7.29
C SER A 318 -13.76 8.10 -5.97
N GLY A 319 -13.87 8.90 -4.89
CA GLY A 319 -14.15 8.43 -3.54
C GLY A 319 -13.08 7.53 -2.93
N ALA A 320 -11.88 7.45 -3.51
CA ALA A 320 -10.79 6.67 -2.94
C ALA A 320 -10.20 7.36 -1.69
N ASN A 321 -9.72 6.56 -0.73
CA ASN A 321 -8.95 7.05 0.41
C ASN A 321 -7.45 6.98 0.08
N LEU A 322 -6.80 8.13 -0.02
CA LEU A 322 -5.36 8.32 -0.27
C LEU A 322 -4.69 9.07 0.89
N ARG A 323 -5.32 9.09 2.07
CA ARG A 323 -4.81 9.83 3.22
C ARG A 323 -3.38 9.42 3.55
N GLY A 324 -2.48 10.42 3.61
CA GLY A 324 -1.05 10.22 3.90
C GLY A 324 -0.31 9.37 2.87
N ALA A 325 -0.86 9.17 1.67
CA ALA A 325 -0.18 8.45 0.59
C ALA A 325 0.96 9.30 0.00
N ASN A 326 2.02 8.65 -0.44
CA ASN A 326 3.11 9.28 -1.18
C ASN A 326 2.83 9.20 -2.69
N LEU A 327 2.44 10.30 -3.31
CA LEU A 327 2.21 10.47 -4.75
C LEU A 327 3.25 11.40 -5.39
N SER A 328 4.39 11.64 -4.69
CA SER A 328 5.39 12.58 -5.21
C SER A 328 5.92 12.15 -6.58
N GLY A 329 5.97 13.10 -7.51
CA GLY A 329 6.35 12.85 -8.91
C GLY A 329 5.41 11.93 -9.69
N ALA A 330 4.23 11.58 -9.17
CA ALA A 330 3.27 10.72 -9.88
C ALA A 330 2.61 11.43 -11.06
N ILE A 331 2.22 10.66 -12.08
CA ILE A 331 1.52 11.18 -13.27
C ILE A 331 0.02 10.92 -13.12
N LEU A 332 -0.75 11.96 -12.78
CA LEU A 332 -2.19 11.95 -12.56
C LEU A 332 -2.97 12.73 -13.63
N SER A 333 -2.34 13.05 -14.77
CA SER A 333 -2.98 13.85 -15.80
C SER A 333 -4.30 13.22 -16.28
N GLY A 334 -5.39 14.00 -16.19
CA GLY A 334 -6.73 13.56 -16.53
C GLY A 334 -7.30 12.46 -15.62
N ALA A 335 -6.71 12.20 -14.46
CA ALA A 335 -7.24 11.26 -13.48
C ALA A 335 -8.53 11.83 -12.82
N ILE A 336 -9.43 10.93 -12.40
CA ILE A 336 -10.67 11.29 -11.72
C ILE A 336 -10.49 11.05 -10.22
N LEU A 337 -10.38 12.13 -9.45
CA LEU A 337 -10.16 12.15 -8.00
C LEU A 337 -11.33 12.84 -7.26
N SER A 338 -12.48 12.98 -7.93
CA SER A 338 -13.65 13.62 -7.32
C SER A 338 -14.04 12.89 -6.01
N GLU A 339 -14.28 13.67 -4.95
CA GLU A 339 -14.61 13.13 -3.61
C GLU A 339 -13.54 12.25 -2.98
N ALA A 340 -12.33 12.19 -3.52
CA ALA A 340 -11.23 11.43 -2.92
C ALA A 340 -10.71 12.13 -1.65
N ASP A 341 -10.28 11.34 -0.67
CA ASP A 341 -9.56 11.82 0.50
C ASP A 341 -8.04 11.77 0.27
N LEU A 342 -7.45 12.92 0.03
CA LEU A 342 -6.02 13.16 -0.16
C LEU A 342 -5.42 13.95 1.03
N SER A 343 -6.09 13.95 2.18
CA SER A 343 -5.58 14.67 3.35
C SER A 343 -4.21 14.14 3.76
N GLU A 344 -3.30 15.07 4.09
CA GLU A 344 -1.92 14.76 4.47
C GLU A 344 -1.10 13.99 3.39
N ALA A 345 -1.62 13.85 2.15
CA ALA A 345 -0.90 13.18 1.07
C ALA A 345 0.26 14.05 0.53
N ASP A 346 1.33 13.40 0.10
CA ASP A 346 2.42 14.06 -0.62
C ASP A 346 2.20 13.95 -2.15
N LEU A 347 1.88 15.06 -2.79
CA LEU A 347 1.68 15.23 -4.23
C LEU A 347 2.75 16.17 -4.80
N SER A 348 3.88 16.36 -4.09
CA SER A 348 4.96 17.23 -4.57
C SER A 348 5.45 16.79 -5.94
N GLU A 349 5.70 17.75 -6.83
CA GLU A 349 6.15 17.51 -8.21
C GLU A 349 5.18 16.66 -9.07
N ALA A 350 3.98 16.34 -8.60
CA ALA A 350 3.04 15.52 -9.35
C ALA A 350 2.44 16.25 -10.57
N ASP A 351 2.18 15.49 -11.64
CA ASP A 351 1.48 15.98 -12.84
C ASP A 351 -0.03 15.75 -12.72
N LEU A 352 -0.78 16.78 -12.33
CA LEU A 352 -2.24 16.77 -12.14
C LEU A 352 -2.96 17.54 -13.28
N ARG A 353 -2.31 17.75 -14.44
CA ARG A 353 -2.92 18.52 -15.54
C ARG A 353 -4.27 17.99 -15.96
N GLY A 354 -5.28 18.86 -15.92
CA GLY A 354 -6.64 18.49 -16.28
C GLY A 354 -7.26 17.39 -15.41
N ALA A 355 -6.72 17.12 -14.22
CA ALA A 355 -7.30 16.15 -13.30
C ALA A 355 -8.61 16.68 -12.70
N PHE A 356 -9.51 15.77 -12.35
CA PHE A 356 -10.84 16.07 -11.78
C PHE A 356 -10.78 15.86 -10.26
N LEU A 357 -10.70 16.95 -9.49
CA LEU A 357 -10.54 16.99 -8.03
C LEU A 357 -11.75 17.67 -7.34
N SER A 358 -12.88 17.82 -8.03
CA SER A 358 -14.04 18.47 -7.45
C SER A 358 -14.49 17.74 -6.17
N LEU A 359 -14.74 18.50 -5.09
CA LEU A 359 -15.10 17.96 -3.78
C LEU A 359 -14.02 17.10 -3.10
N ALA A 360 -12.81 17.04 -3.65
CA ALA A 360 -11.71 16.28 -3.02
C ALA A 360 -11.28 16.94 -1.70
N ASN A 361 -10.89 16.12 -0.74
CA ASN A 361 -10.29 16.55 0.52
C ASN A 361 -8.76 16.56 0.38
N LEU A 362 -8.16 17.75 0.36
CA LEU A 362 -6.72 18.01 0.24
C LEU A 362 -6.18 18.75 1.48
N ILE A 363 -6.85 18.59 2.65
CA ILE A 363 -6.41 19.24 3.88
C ILE A 363 -4.96 18.84 4.18
N GLU A 364 -4.10 19.86 4.38
CA GLU A 364 -2.68 19.67 4.73
C GLU A 364 -1.89 18.81 3.71
N ALA A 365 -2.40 18.63 2.49
CA ALA A 365 -1.67 17.97 1.42
C ALA A 365 -0.49 18.81 0.94
N ASN A 366 0.62 18.13 0.59
CA ASN A 366 1.77 18.77 -0.04
C ASN A 366 1.64 18.71 -1.57
N LEU A 367 1.40 19.84 -2.20
CA LEU A 367 1.29 20.04 -3.66
C LEU A 367 2.41 20.97 -4.18
N SER A 368 3.50 21.13 -3.42
CA SER A 368 4.60 21.98 -3.85
C SER A 368 5.17 21.50 -5.19
N TRP A 369 5.43 22.44 -6.10
CA TRP A 369 5.93 22.16 -7.44
C TRP A 369 4.99 21.35 -8.34
N ALA A 370 3.78 20.99 -7.88
CA ALA A 370 2.83 20.20 -8.66
C ALA A 370 2.28 20.98 -9.85
N ASN A 371 1.99 20.28 -10.94
CA ASN A 371 1.34 20.87 -12.11
C ASN A 371 -0.17 20.57 -12.13
N LEU A 372 -0.97 21.53 -11.70
CA LEU A 372 -2.44 21.49 -11.68
C LEU A 372 -3.05 22.32 -12.82
N SER A 373 -2.29 22.65 -13.88
CA SER A 373 -2.82 23.49 -14.94
C SER A 373 -4.08 22.91 -15.57
N GLY A 374 -5.15 23.72 -15.63
CA GLY A 374 -6.45 23.32 -16.13
C GLY A 374 -7.15 22.24 -15.30
N ALA A 375 -6.70 21.94 -14.07
CA ALA A 375 -7.37 20.98 -13.19
C ALA A 375 -8.71 21.51 -12.67
N PHE A 376 -9.64 20.61 -12.35
CA PHE A 376 -10.97 20.90 -11.84
C PHE A 376 -11.02 20.67 -10.33
N LEU A 377 -10.92 21.75 -9.54
CA LEU A 377 -10.87 21.76 -8.07
C LEU A 377 -12.10 22.44 -7.44
N SER A 378 -13.18 22.56 -8.20
CA SER A 378 -14.38 23.24 -7.68
C SER A 378 -14.87 22.58 -6.40
N LEU A 379 -15.14 23.41 -5.36
CA LEU A 379 -15.55 22.96 -4.03
C LEU A 379 -14.56 22.02 -3.31
N ALA A 380 -13.33 21.92 -3.77
CA ALA A 380 -12.29 21.14 -3.09
C ALA A 380 -11.87 21.78 -1.77
N ASN A 381 -11.50 20.98 -0.80
CA ASN A 381 -11.00 21.44 0.50
C ASN A 381 -9.47 21.39 0.53
N LEU A 382 -8.83 22.54 0.39
CA LEU A 382 -7.38 22.76 0.35
C LEU A 382 -6.87 23.48 1.61
N ARG A 383 -7.57 23.36 2.74
CA ARG A 383 -7.17 24.04 3.98
C ARG A 383 -5.78 23.60 4.43
N GLY A 384 -4.91 24.58 4.63
CA GLY A 384 -3.53 24.35 5.07
C GLY A 384 -2.68 23.60 4.05
N ALA A 385 -3.14 23.37 2.82
CA ALA A 385 -2.36 22.71 1.79
C ALA A 385 -1.13 23.54 1.41
N ILE A 386 -0.04 22.87 1.05
CA ILE A 386 1.21 23.49 0.57
C ILE A 386 1.18 23.45 -0.96
N LEU A 387 1.01 24.62 -1.57
CA LEU A 387 0.92 24.85 -3.02
C LEU A 387 2.07 25.76 -3.49
N SER A 388 3.15 25.86 -2.71
CA SER A 388 4.28 26.70 -3.08
C SER A 388 4.84 26.27 -4.43
N GLU A 389 5.05 27.24 -5.32
CA GLU A 389 5.59 27.05 -6.68
C GLU A 389 4.72 26.10 -7.55
N ALA A 390 3.49 25.79 -7.15
CA ALA A 390 2.57 24.99 -7.94
C ALA A 390 2.04 25.76 -9.16
N ASN A 391 1.82 25.06 -10.26
CA ASN A 391 1.18 25.62 -11.46
C ASN A 391 -0.32 25.32 -11.45
N LEU A 392 -1.14 26.32 -11.13
CA LEU A 392 -2.60 26.31 -11.14
C LEU A 392 -3.19 27.12 -12.29
N SER A 393 -2.38 27.40 -13.34
CA SER A 393 -2.84 28.24 -14.46
C SER A 393 -4.11 27.66 -15.11
N GLY A 394 -5.14 28.48 -15.23
CA GLY A 394 -6.43 28.09 -15.80
C GLY A 394 -7.20 27.03 -14.99
N ALA A 395 -6.79 26.72 -13.76
CA ALA A 395 -7.49 25.76 -12.93
C ALA A 395 -8.84 26.28 -12.45
N ASP A 396 -9.83 25.40 -12.29
CA ASP A 396 -11.15 25.72 -11.75
C ASP A 396 -11.16 25.49 -10.22
N LEU A 397 -11.05 26.57 -9.47
CA LEU A 397 -11.05 26.63 -8.01
C LEU A 397 -12.34 27.26 -7.44
N ARG A 398 -13.41 27.31 -8.23
CA ARG A 398 -14.67 27.96 -7.81
C ARG A 398 -15.22 27.34 -6.53
N GLY A 399 -15.43 28.20 -5.53
CA GLY A 399 -15.93 27.79 -4.22
C GLY A 399 -14.96 26.92 -3.43
N ALA A 400 -13.72 26.74 -3.85
CA ALA A 400 -12.72 25.96 -3.11
C ALA A 400 -12.35 26.62 -1.77
N ASP A 401 -12.04 25.80 -0.78
CA ASP A 401 -11.59 26.25 0.55
C ASP A 401 -10.05 26.19 0.63
N LEU A 402 -9.42 27.36 0.47
CA LEU A 402 -7.96 27.56 0.51
C LEU A 402 -7.52 28.25 1.83
N ARG A 403 -8.28 28.14 2.91
CA ARG A 403 -7.96 28.79 4.18
C ARG A 403 -6.61 28.33 4.71
N GLY A 404 -5.71 29.30 4.95
CA GLY A 404 -4.36 29.01 5.46
C GLY A 404 -3.45 28.24 4.50
N ALA A 405 -3.86 28.07 3.24
CA ALA A 405 -3.01 27.43 2.23
C ALA A 405 -1.77 28.28 1.92
N ASN A 406 -0.64 27.62 1.66
CA ASN A 406 0.57 28.28 1.18
C ASN A 406 0.62 28.26 -0.36
N LEU A 407 0.39 29.40 -0.97
CA LEU A 407 0.41 29.64 -2.41
C LEU A 407 1.60 30.53 -2.82
N SER A 408 2.64 30.58 -2.00
CA SER A 408 3.82 31.41 -2.31
C SER A 408 4.43 30.95 -3.65
N GLU A 409 4.72 31.90 -4.55
CA GLU A 409 5.29 31.66 -5.87
C GLU A 409 4.41 30.77 -6.80
N ALA A 410 3.14 30.52 -6.40
CA ALA A 410 2.23 29.73 -7.22
C ALA A 410 1.75 30.51 -8.45
N ASN A 411 1.61 29.83 -9.57
CA ASN A 411 1.02 30.39 -10.78
C ASN A 411 -0.49 30.13 -10.82
N LEU A 412 -1.30 31.15 -10.55
CA LEU A 412 -2.77 31.14 -10.62
C LEU A 412 -3.28 31.95 -11.84
N SER A 413 -2.42 32.21 -12.83
CA SER A 413 -2.80 33.00 -14.01
C SER A 413 -4.02 32.39 -14.72
N GLY A 414 -5.04 33.21 -14.97
CA GLY A 414 -6.29 32.77 -15.61
C GLY A 414 -7.10 31.73 -14.82
N ALA A 415 -6.77 31.46 -13.56
CA ALA A 415 -7.53 30.53 -12.72
C ALA A 415 -8.92 31.08 -12.37
N TYR A 416 -9.90 30.19 -12.18
CA TYR A 416 -11.26 30.53 -11.77
C TYR A 416 -11.38 30.38 -10.26
N LEU A 417 -11.34 31.50 -9.54
CA LEU A 417 -11.40 31.58 -8.08
C LEU A 417 -12.74 32.13 -7.56
N SER A 418 -13.75 32.28 -8.43
CA SER A 418 -14.99 32.91 -8.00
C SER A 418 -15.63 32.19 -6.79
N GLY A 419 -15.91 32.91 -5.71
CA GLY A 419 -16.42 32.40 -4.47
C GLY A 419 -15.43 31.55 -3.65
N ALA A 420 -14.18 31.42 -4.04
CA ALA A 420 -13.17 30.70 -3.28
C ALA A 420 -12.79 31.38 -1.96
N CYS A 421 -12.46 30.64 -0.92
CA CYS A 421 -12.07 31.18 0.38
C CYS A 421 -10.55 31.06 0.58
N LEU A 422 -9.84 32.19 0.44
CA LEU A 422 -8.39 32.31 0.66
C LEU A 422 -8.07 32.99 2.01
N ARG A 423 -8.95 32.86 3.01
CA ARG A 423 -8.73 33.51 4.31
C ARG A 423 -7.43 33.00 4.95
N GLY A 424 -6.53 33.93 5.30
CA GLY A 424 -5.25 33.62 5.94
C GLY A 424 -4.27 32.86 5.02
N ALA A 425 -4.52 32.79 3.71
CA ALA A 425 -3.59 32.17 2.75
C ALA A 425 -2.30 33.01 2.58
N TYR A 426 -1.21 32.34 2.24
CA TYR A 426 0.09 32.97 1.94
C TYR A 426 0.26 33.05 0.42
N LEU A 427 0.39 34.28 -0.12
CA LEU A 427 0.40 34.57 -1.57
C LEU A 427 1.64 35.36 -2.01
N SER A 428 2.74 35.26 -1.27
CA SER A 428 3.96 35.98 -1.63
C SER A 428 4.42 35.56 -3.03
N GLU A 429 4.59 36.52 -3.91
CA GLU A 429 5.01 36.31 -5.31
C GLU A 429 4.07 35.44 -6.15
N ALA A 430 2.83 35.16 -5.67
CA ALA A 430 1.84 34.44 -6.45
C ALA A 430 1.36 35.26 -7.67
N ASP A 431 1.26 34.61 -8.83
CA ASP A 431 0.71 35.22 -10.05
C ASP A 431 -0.80 35.02 -10.14
N LEU A 432 -1.57 36.09 -9.93
CA LEU A 432 -3.04 36.14 -10.03
C LEU A 432 -3.50 36.90 -11.30
N SER A 433 -2.60 37.02 -12.30
CA SER A 433 -2.93 37.70 -13.55
C SER A 433 -4.10 37.00 -14.25
N GLU A 434 -5.03 37.76 -14.75
CA GLU A 434 -6.24 37.29 -15.47
C GLU A 434 -7.12 36.30 -14.68
N ALA A 435 -6.84 36.01 -13.39
CA ALA A 435 -7.68 35.14 -12.58
C ALA A 435 -9.07 35.76 -12.36
N ASP A 436 -10.12 34.92 -12.45
CA ASP A 436 -11.49 35.32 -12.04
C ASP A 436 -11.60 35.23 -10.51
N VAL A 437 -11.68 36.37 -9.84
CA VAL A 437 -11.71 36.45 -8.37
C VAL A 437 -13.03 37.03 -7.85
N GLU A 438 -14.08 36.99 -8.65
CA GLU A 438 -15.40 37.54 -8.25
C GLU A 438 -15.89 36.83 -6.98
N ASN A 439 -16.18 37.62 -5.93
CA ASN A 439 -16.60 37.13 -4.61
C ASN A 439 -15.58 36.20 -3.90
N ALA A 440 -14.34 36.11 -4.37
CA ALA A 440 -13.26 35.37 -3.67
C ALA A 440 -12.87 36.15 -2.39
N ILE A 441 -12.67 35.41 -1.29
CA ILE A 441 -12.44 35.95 0.06
C ILE A 441 -10.95 35.91 0.40
N PHE A 442 -10.27 37.07 0.46
CA PHE A 442 -8.86 37.24 0.80
C PHE A 442 -8.65 37.84 2.21
N ILE A 443 -9.59 37.70 3.12
CA ILE A 443 -9.49 38.22 4.49
C ILE A 443 -8.26 37.59 5.18
N ASP A 444 -7.42 38.44 5.80
CA ASP A 444 -6.18 38.00 6.48
C ASP A 444 -5.16 37.29 5.57
N ALA A 445 -5.34 37.31 4.25
CA ALA A 445 -4.32 36.78 3.32
C ALA A 445 -3.09 37.72 3.32
N THR A 446 -1.91 37.12 3.19
CA THR A 446 -0.61 37.80 3.24
C THR A 446 0.19 37.62 1.95
N GLY A 447 1.21 38.49 1.76
CA GLY A 447 2.08 38.42 0.56
C GLY A 447 1.52 39.12 -0.67
N ILE A 448 0.37 39.80 -0.57
CA ILE A 448 -0.26 40.59 -1.63
C ILE A 448 0.22 42.03 -1.56
N THR A 449 0.75 42.60 -2.66
CA THR A 449 1.15 44.00 -2.71
C THR A 449 -0.06 44.93 -2.67
N PRO A 450 0.10 46.20 -2.26
CA PRO A 450 -0.99 47.17 -2.29
C PRO A 450 -1.63 47.34 -3.68
N GLU A 451 -0.82 47.27 -4.75
CA GLU A 451 -1.26 47.39 -6.14
C GLU A 451 -2.08 46.18 -6.55
N GLN A 452 -1.58 44.96 -6.25
CA GLN A 452 -2.35 43.73 -6.47
C GLN A 452 -3.67 43.73 -5.72
N LYS A 453 -3.67 44.13 -4.45
CA LYS A 453 -4.91 44.22 -3.65
C LYS A 453 -5.94 45.13 -4.30
N GLN A 454 -5.53 46.30 -4.77
CA GLN A 454 -6.43 47.23 -5.45
C GLN A 454 -7.01 46.64 -6.75
N ASP A 455 -6.18 45.92 -7.49
CA ASP A 455 -6.60 45.24 -8.71
C ASP A 455 -7.59 44.10 -8.43
N LEU A 456 -7.31 43.25 -7.45
CA LEU A 456 -8.21 42.17 -7.01
C LEU A 456 -9.57 42.72 -6.53
N ILE A 457 -9.59 43.81 -5.76
CA ILE A 457 -10.83 44.48 -5.34
C ILE A 457 -11.65 44.97 -6.55
N ARG A 458 -10.98 45.55 -7.57
CA ARG A 458 -11.69 46.00 -8.79
C ARG A 458 -12.29 44.79 -9.55
N ARG A 459 -11.70 43.63 -9.46
CA ARG A 459 -12.18 42.36 -10.05
C ARG A 459 -13.18 41.61 -9.15
N GLY A 460 -13.64 42.22 -8.01
CA GLY A 460 -14.70 41.71 -7.15
C GLY A 460 -14.23 40.88 -5.94
N ALA A 461 -12.92 40.84 -5.63
CA ALA A 461 -12.42 40.18 -4.44
C ALA A 461 -12.75 40.88 -3.14
N ILE A 462 -12.93 40.13 -2.05
CA ILE A 462 -13.36 40.61 -0.72
C ILE A 462 -12.19 40.54 0.26
N PHE A 463 -11.79 41.70 0.85
CA PHE A 463 -10.67 41.79 1.81
C PHE A 463 -11.07 42.13 3.25
N GLY A 464 -12.35 42.35 3.51
CA GLY A 464 -12.87 42.60 4.89
C GLY A 464 -12.50 43.93 5.53
N ASP A 465 -11.82 44.82 4.81
CA ASP A 465 -11.28 46.09 5.35
C ASP A 465 -12.30 47.26 5.36
N ASN A 466 -13.51 47.05 4.87
CA ASN A 466 -14.53 48.08 4.84
C ASN A 466 -15.69 47.75 5.77
N SER A 467 -15.96 48.65 6.72
CA SER A 467 -17.09 48.61 7.68
C SER A 467 -18.47 48.49 7.05
N ASN A 468 -18.59 48.62 5.73
CA ASN A 468 -19.83 48.47 4.97
C ASN A 468 -20.06 47.08 4.37
N ASP A 469 -19.10 46.15 4.46
CA ASP A 469 -19.16 44.84 3.78
C ASP A 469 -19.60 43.69 4.70
N ARG A 470 -19.91 44.02 6.00
CA ARG A 470 -20.36 42.99 6.98
C ARG A 470 -21.67 42.28 6.61
N SER A 471 -22.43 42.80 5.65
CA SER A 471 -23.70 42.21 5.21
C SER A 471 -23.53 41.10 4.16
N LYS A 472 -22.34 40.96 3.55
CA LYS A 472 -22.06 39.93 2.53
C LYS A 472 -21.25 38.69 3.05
N VAL A 473 -20.82 38.73 4.32
CA VAL A 473 -19.93 37.69 4.94
C VAL A 473 -20.72 36.65 5.74
N LEU A 474 -22.05 36.65 5.65
CA LEU A 474 -22.91 35.66 6.29
C LEU A 474 -23.51 34.72 5.24
N VAL A 475 -22.73 33.70 4.81
CA VAL A 475 -23.25 32.40 4.37
C VAL A 475 -22.28 31.32 4.85
#